data_0e4859bcfd063254cdf191db9f0ecb69
#
_entry.id   0e4859bcfd063254cdf191db9f0ecb69
#
_cell.length_a   1.000
_cell.length_b   1.000
_cell.length_c   1.000
_cell.angle_alpha   90.00
_cell.angle_beta   90.00
_cell.angle_gamma   90.00
#
_symmetry.space_group_name_H-M   'P 1'
#
loop_
_entity.id
_entity.type
_entity.pdbx_description
1 polymer ?
#
loop_
_entity_poly.entity_id
_entity_poly.type
_entity_poly.pdbx_seq_one_letter_code
_entity_poly.pdbx_strand_id
1 'polypeptide(L)'
;MLEQLKELLEMQRELDTAILKQHGNIYNENIAEQTKIALFVELGEMMNELPTCFKHWKFTAKDDRKKALIEYVDALHFQMSLFNHYKLNIDNIPDYDKCIKYDIDLSLYLRCCCTFCDDCDGIVDLFCIGNYLGFSWDEIYNAYKAKNSVNYVRLKNGY
;
A
#
# COMPACT_ATOMS: atom_id res chain seq x y z
N MET A 1 -15.26 -3.27 7.66
CA MET A 1 -14.09 -3.26 6.80
C MET A 1 -14.44 -3.37 5.31
N LEU A 2 -15.18 -4.39 4.83
CA LEU A 2 -15.40 -4.63 3.39
C LEU A 2 -15.94 -3.41 2.63
N GLU A 3 -16.95 -2.70 3.14
CA GLU A 3 -17.52 -1.52 2.48
C GLU A 3 -16.51 -0.35 2.42
N GLN A 4 -15.70 -0.17 3.46
CA GLN A 4 -14.62 0.82 3.45
C GLN A 4 -13.53 0.46 2.44
N LEU A 5 -13.18 -0.83 2.30
CA LEU A 5 -12.22 -1.29 1.31
C LEU A 5 -12.74 -1.05 -0.11
N LYS A 6 -14.02 -1.31 -0.38
CA LYS A 6 -14.66 -0.97 -1.67
C LYS A 6 -14.59 0.53 -1.95
N GLU A 7 -14.84 1.37 -0.95
CA GLU A 7 -14.71 2.83 -1.08
C GLU A 7 -13.28 3.22 -1.45
N LEU A 8 -12.27 2.66 -0.77
CA LEU A 8 -10.87 2.98 -1.06
C LEU A 8 -10.45 2.52 -2.47
N LEU A 9 -10.90 1.34 -2.92
CA LEU A 9 -10.62 0.86 -4.29
C LEU A 9 -11.26 1.76 -5.36
N GLU A 10 -12.47 2.26 -5.11
CA GLU A 10 -13.11 3.21 -6.01
C GLU A 10 -12.37 4.55 -6.04
N MET A 11 -12.01 5.10 -4.87
CA MET A 11 -11.20 6.32 -4.77
C MET A 11 -9.86 6.19 -5.52
N GLN A 12 -9.21 5.02 -5.45
CA GLN A 12 -7.98 4.75 -6.19
C GLN A 12 -8.25 4.73 -7.70
N ARG A 13 -9.29 4.05 -8.14
CA ARG A 13 -9.66 3.98 -9.57
C ARG A 13 -9.90 5.37 -10.16
N GLU A 14 -10.58 6.23 -9.40
CA GLU A 14 -10.82 7.62 -9.83
C GLU A 14 -9.52 8.42 -9.91
N LEU A 15 -8.64 8.28 -8.91
CA LEU A 15 -7.34 8.97 -8.89
C LEU A 15 -6.46 8.51 -10.05
N ASP A 16 -6.32 7.20 -10.27
CA ASP A 16 -5.54 6.64 -11.38
C ASP A 16 -6.06 7.15 -12.73
N THR A 17 -7.38 7.18 -12.91
CA THR A 17 -8.01 7.70 -14.11
C THR A 17 -7.67 9.18 -14.33
N ALA A 18 -7.71 9.98 -13.27
CA ALA A 18 -7.39 11.40 -13.33
C ALA A 18 -5.92 11.66 -13.70
N ILE A 19 -4.99 10.92 -13.07
CA ILE A 19 -3.55 11.01 -13.33
C ILE A 19 -3.25 10.62 -14.78
N LEU A 20 -3.74 9.48 -15.23
CA LEU A 20 -3.50 8.97 -16.58
C LEU A 20 -4.05 9.91 -17.65
N LYS A 21 -5.25 10.46 -17.43
CA LYS A 21 -5.86 11.42 -18.33
C LYS A 21 -5.01 12.70 -18.46
N GLN A 22 -4.45 13.20 -17.35
CA GLN A 22 -3.60 14.40 -17.36
C GLN A 22 -2.32 14.19 -18.16
N HIS A 23 -1.76 12.96 -18.11
CA HIS A 23 -0.53 12.62 -18.84
C HIS A 23 -0.78 12.02 -20.24
N GLY A 24 -2.02 11.94 -20.69
CA GLY A 24 -2.37 11.37 -21.99
C GLY A 24 -2.12 9.86 -22.09
N ASN A 25 -2.13 9.15 -20.98
CA ASN A 25 -1.87 7.72 -20.89
C ASN A 25 -3.15 6.92 -20.66
N ILE A 26 -3.05 5.61 -20.91
CA ILE A 26 -4.04 4.61 -20.55
C ILE A 26 -3.32 3.56 -19.70
N TYR A 27 -3.97 3.09 -18.65
CA TYR A 27 -3.40 2.01 -17.82
C TYR A 27 -3.17 0.77 -18.67
N ASN A 28 -1.96 0.27 -18.68
CA ASN A 28 -1.50 -0.88 -19.46
C ASN A 28 -0.42 -1.65 -18.67
N GLU A 29 0.06 -2.76 -19.21
CA GLU A 29 1.05 -3.60 -18.53
C GLU A 29 2.36 -2.87 -18.19
N ASN A 30 2.81 -1.94 -19.05
CA ASN A 30 4.01 -1.14 -18.74
C ASN A 30 3.80 -0.23 -17.52
N ILE A 31 2.61 0.35 -17.37
CA ILE A 31 2.25 1.16 -16.20
C ILE A 31 2.11 0.25 -14.97
N ALA A 32 1.55 -0.96 -15.12
CA ALA A 32 1.48 -1.93 -14.04
C ALA A 32 2.89 -2.29 -13.53
N GLU A 33 3.84 -2.55 -14.41
CA GLU A 33 5.24 -2.81 -14.03
C GLU A 33 5.88 -1.61 -13.31
N GLN A 34 5.64 -0.39 -13.78
CA GLN A 34 6.09 0.83 -13.07
C GLN A 34 5.44 0.95 -11.68
N THR A 35 4.16 0.60 -11.57
CA THR A 35 3.43 0.60 -10.30
C THR A 35 3.99 -0.43 -9.31
N LYS A 36 4.40 -1.61 -9.79
CA LYS A 36 5.10 -2.63 -8.96
C LYS A 36 6.43 -2.10 -8.42
N ILE A 37 7.19 -1.39 -9.26
CA ILE A 37 8.45 -0.75 -8.82
C ILE A 37 8.16 0.31 -7.75
N ALA A 38 7.13 1.15 -7.94
CA ALA A 38 6.74 2.16 -6.98
C ALA A 38 6.31 1.52 -5.64
N LEU A 39 5.50 0.47 -5.67
CA LEU A 39 5.14 -0.31 -4.48
C LEU A 39 6.39 -0.79 -3.72
N PHE A 40 7.39 -1.33 -4.43
CA PHE A 40 8.64 -1.78 -3.80
C PHE A 40 9.40 -0.63 -3.14
N VAL A 41 9.43 0.55 -3.78
CA VAL A 41 10.09 1.75 -3.23
C VAL A 41 9.40 2.19 -1.94
N GLU A 42 8.07 2.31 -1.92
CA GLU A 42 7.33 2.74 -0.73
C GLU A 42 7.47 1.76 0.45
N LEU A 43 7.49 0.46 0.17
CA LEU A 43 7.79 -0.54 1.21
C LEU A 43 9.22 -0.34 1.78
N GLY A 44 10.18 0.01 0.94
CA GLY A 44 11.53 0.36 1.37
C GLY A 44 11.58 1.66 2.19
N GLU A 45 10.81 2.68 1.81
CA GLU A 45 10.68 3.94 2.54
C GLU A 45 10.02 3.70 3.90
N MET A 46 8.94 2.93 3.95
CA MET A 46 8.32 2.49 5.21
C MET A 46 9.33 1.82 6.14
N MET A 47 10.14 0.88 5.63
CA MET A 47 11.16 0.21 6.43
C MET A 47 12.28 1.15 6.89
N ASN A 48 12.60 2.21 6.14
CA ASN A 48 13.56 3.23 6.58
C ASN A 48 13.08 4.01 7.82
N GLU A 49 11.77 4.18 7.98
CA GLU A 49 11.17 4.78 9.17
C GLU A 49 11.11 3.81 10.37
N LEU A 50 11.38 2.52 10.13
CA LEU A 50 11.37 1.44 11.14
C LEU A 50 12.76 0.76 11.28
N PRO A 51 13.83 1.53 11.51
CA PRO A 51 15.19 0.99 11.50
C PRO A 51 15.45 -0.08 12.57
N THR A 52 14.67 -0.15 13.64
CA THR A 52 14.84 -1.18 14.68
C THR A 52 14.46 -2.57 14.17
N CYS A 53 13.61 -2.66 13.14
CA CYS A 53 13.19 -3.94 12.56
C CYS A 53 14.32 -4.67 11.83
N PHE A 54 15.39 -3.97 11.38
CA PHE A 54 16.43 -4.60 10.57
C PHE A 54 17.86 -4.10 10.81
N LYS A 55 18.06 -2.89 11.38
CA LYS A 55 19.40 -2.30 11.62
C LYS A 55 19.99 -2.77 12.93
N HIS A 56 20.24 -4.09 13.07
CA HIS A 56 20.80 -4.69 14.27
C HIS A 56 22.16 -4.08 14.69
N TRP A 57 22.86 -3.39 13.78
CA TRP A 57 24.14 -2.71 14.01
C TRP A 57 23.99 -1.27 14.53
N LYS A 58 22.76 -0.74 14.65
CA LYS A 58 22.52 0.67 15.03
C LYS A 58 21.79 0.76 16.37
N PHE A 59 22.54 0.76 17.47
CA PHE A 59 22.01 0.80 18.84
C PHE A 59 21.17 2.06 19.18
N THR A 60 21.34 3.15 18.41
CA THR A 60 20.60 4.40 18.60
C THR A 60 19.42 4.53 17.66
N ALA A 61 19.05 3.45 16.95
CA ALA A 61 17.91 3.45 16.03
C ALA A 61 16.61 3.74 16.80
N LYS A 62 15.76 4.57 16.22
CA LYS A 62 14.42 4.88 16.73
C LYS A 62 13.43 4.83 15.57
N ASP A 63 12.32 4.20 15.80
CA ASP A 63 11.26 4.11 14.81
C ASP A 63 10.37 5.35 14.83
N ASP A 64 9.94 5.78 13.65
CA ASP A 64 8.89 6.80 13.48
C ASP A 64 7.63 6.12 12.91
N ARG A 65 6.81 5.57 13.81
CA ARG A 65 5.58 4.85 13.44
C ARG A 65 4.60 5.73 12.62
N LYS A 66 4.60 7.05 12.87
CA LYS A 66 3.69 7.95 12.14
C LYS A 66 4.12 8.12 10.69
N LYS A 67 5.41 8.28 10.44
CA LYS A 67 5.92 8.32 9.07
C LYS A 67 5.78 6.96 8.40
N ALA A 68 6.11 5.86 9.11
CA ALA A 68 5.92 4.52 8.58
C ALA A 68 4.48 4.26 8.14
N LEU A 69 3.46 4.79 8.85
CA LEU A 69 2.06 4.69 8.41
C LEU A 69 1.80 5.47 7.11
N ILE A 70 2.46 6.61 6.89
CA ILE A 70 2.31 7.39 5.65
C ILE A 70 2.84 6.57 4.47
N GLU A 71 4.06 6.02 4.57
CA GLU A 71 4.68 5.23 3.51
C GLU A 71 3.95 3.88 3.31
N TYR A 72 3.44 3.27 4.38
CA TYR A 72 2.55 2.12 4.28
C TYR A 72 1.30 2.43 3.44
N VAL A 73 0.70 3.59 3.66
CA VAL A 73 -0.48 4.03 2.89
C VAL A 73 -0.12 4.34 1.44
N ASP A 74 1.07 4.85 1.16
CA ASP A 74 1.55 5.03 -0.21
C ASP A 74 1.74 3.69 -0.92
N ALA A 75 2.31 2.70 -0.24
CA ALA A 75 2.35 1.33 -0.73
C ALA A 75 0.93 0.77 -0.99
N LEU A 76 -0.03 1.06 -0.10
CA LEU A 76 -1.42 0.62 -0.26
C LEU A 76 -2.10 1.27 -1.48
N HIS A 77 -1.81 2.54 -1.79
CA HIS A 77 -2.28 3.20 -3.03
C HIS A 77 -1.82 2.41 -4.27
N PHE A 78 -0.55 2.05 -4.35
CA PHE A 78 -0.02 1.28 -5.49
C PHE A 78 -0.59 -0.14 -5.54
N GLN A 79 -0.73 -0.81 -4.40
CA GLN A 79 -1.34 -2.14 -4.35
C GLN A 79 -2.80 -2.12 -4.81
N MET A 80 -3.57 -1.08 -4.46
CA MET A 80 -4.95 -0.90 -4.92
C MET A 80 -5.04 -0.56 -6.42
N SER A 81 -4.09 0.19 -6.97
CA SER A 81 -3.97 0.40 -8.42
C SER A 81 -3.80 -0.92 -9.17
N LEU A 82 -2.90 -1.79 -8.69
CA LEU A 82 -2.68 -3.12 -9.27
C LEU A 82 -3.92 -4.02 -9.12
N PHE A 83 -4.55 -4.00 -7.93
CA PHE A 83 -5.79 -4.73 -7.68
C PHE A 83 -6.89 -4.36 -8.71
N ASN A 84 -7.07 -3.06 -8.96
CA ASN A 84 -8.01 -2.55 -9.95
C ASN A 84 -7.63 -2.94 -11.39
N HIS A 85 -6.34 -2.85 -11.73
CA HIS A 85 -5.84 -3.19 -13.06
C HIS A 85 -6.07 -4.66 -13.40
N TYR A 86 -5.71 -5.57 -12.49
CA TYR A 86 -5.89 -7.01 -12.67
C TYR A 86 -7.34 -7.48 -12.41
N LYS A 87 -8.24 -6.57 -12.02
CA LYS A 87 -9.66 -6.85 -11.74
C LYS A 87 -9.87 -7.97 -10.74
N LEU A 88 -9.08 -7.94 -9.67
CA LEU A 88 -9.09 -8.96 -8.64
C LEU A 88 -10.43 -8.94 -7.88
N ASN A 89 -10.82 -10.10 -7.35
CA ASN A 89 -12.08 -10.22 -6.64
C ASN A 89 -11.94 -9.84 -5.17
N ILE A 90 -12.60 -8.76 -4.77
CA ILE A 90 -12.59 -8.25 -3.39
C ILE A 90 -13.17 -9.26 -2.37
N ASP A 91 -14.05 -10.15 -2.80
CA ASP A 91 -14.64 -11.16 -1.91
C ASP A 91 -13.62 -12.21 -1.45
N ASN A 92 -12.45 -12.28 -2.10
CA ASN A 92 -11.33 -13.12 -1.70
C ASN A 92 -10.46 -12.47 -0.60
N ILE A 93 -10.72 -11.20 -0.25
CA ILE A 93 -9.93 -10.50 0.76
C ILE A 93 -10.55 -10.72 2.14
N PRO A 94 -9.83 -11.33 3.09
CA PRO A 94 -10.31 -11.49 4.45
C PRO A 94 -10.40 -10.14 5.18
N ASP A 95 -11.17 -10.09 6.26
CA ASP A 95 -11.16 -8.93 7.13
C ASP A 95 -9.74 -8.64 7.64
N TYR A 96 -9.38 -7.37 7.73
CA TYR A 96 -8.05 -6.93 8.14
C TYR A 96 -7.58 -7.60 9.43
N ASP A 97 -8.43 -7.65 10.46
CA ASP A 97 -8.09 -8.27 11.75
C ASP A 97 -7.85 -9.78 11.67
N LYS A 98 -8.26 -10.44 10.57
CA LYS A 98 -8.02 -11.85 10.30
C LYS A 98 -6.71 -12.10 9.54
N CYS A 99 -6.07 -11.06 9.03
CA CYS A 99 -4.78 -11.15 8.34
C CYS A 99 -3.60 -11.27 9.33
N ILE A 100 -3.83 -11.75 10.54
CA ILE A 100 -2.79 -12.04 11.54
C ILE A 100 -2.34 -13.48 11.35
N LYS A 101 -1.09 -13.70 10.95
CA LYS A 101 -0.47 -15.02 10.97
C LYS A 101 0.48 -15.10 12.17
N TYR A 102 0.41 -16.18 12.90
CA TYR A 102 1.17 -16.45 14.13
C TYR A 102 2.62 -16.63 13.78
N ASP A 103 3.52 -16.51 13.47
CA ASP A 103 4.93 -16.62 13.07
C ASP A 103 5.22 -15.73 11.86
N ILE A 104 5.18 -14.42 12.08
CA ILE A 104 5.40 -13.49 10.98
C ILE A 104 6.90 -13.34 10.70
N ASP A 105 7.32 -13.86 9.57
CA ASP A 105 8.55 -13.42 8.92
C ASP A 105 8.26 -12.15 8.09
N LEU A 106 8.51 -10.98 8.68
CA LEU A 106 8.31 -9.71 8.02
C LEU A 106 9.02 -9.66 6.65
N SER A 107 10.21 -10.28 6.54
CA SER A 107 10.96 -10.32 5.28
C SER A 107 10.24 -11.14 4.21
N LEU A 108 9.53 -12.18 4.60
CA LEU A 108 8.72 -12.98 3.68
C LEU A 108 7.56 -12.15 3.15
N TYR A 109 6.79 -11.47 4.04
CA TYR A 109 5.65 -10.65 3.61
C TYR A 109 6.05 -9.49 2.71
N LEU A 110 7.15 -8.80 3.01
CA LEU A 110 7.69 -7.75 2.14
C LEU A 110 8.01 -8.27 0.74
N ARG A 111 8.60 -9.47 0.63
CA ARG A 111 8.88 -10.12 -0.66
C ARG A 111 7.60 -10.58 -1.36
N CYS A 112 6.69 -11.23 -0.64
CA CYS A 112 5.45 -11.74 -1.20
C CYS A 112 4.56 -10.61 -1.70
N CYS A 113 4.42 -9.52 -0.93
CA CYS A 113 3.67 -8.34 -1.34
C CYS A 113 4.14 -7.78 -2.70
N CYS A 114 5.45 -7.77 -2.95
CA CYS A 114 6.01 -7.33 -4.22
C CYS A 114 5.92 -8.39 -5.34
N THR A 115 5.95 -9.68 -4.99
CA THR A 115 5.98 -10.78 -5.96
C THR A 115 4.58 -11.16 -6.46
N PHE A 116 3.60 -11.15 -5.56
CA PHE A 116 2.21 -11.56 -5.84
C PHE A 116 1.25 -10.36 -5.90
N CYS A 117 1.76 -9.18 -6.25
CA CYS A 117 0.96 -7.97 -6.34
C CYS A 117 -0.10 -7.99 -7.47
N ASP A 118 -0.04 -8.96 -8.37
CA ASP A 118 -1.02 -9.27 -9.41
C ASP A 118 -2.07 -10.30 -8.97
N ASP A 119 -2.04 -10.71 -7.69
CA ASP A 119 -3.00 -11.61 -7.04
C ASP A 119 -3.55 -10.96 -5.76
N CYS A 120 -4.65 -11.53 -5.24
CA CYS A 120 -5.24 -11.11 -3.96
C CYS A 120 -4.27 -11.29 -2.78
N ASP A 121 -3.31 -12.19 -2.89
CA ASP A 121 -2.30 -12.43 -1.85
C ASP A 121 -1.44 -11.19 -1.60
N GLY A 122 -1.16 -10.36 -2.60
CA GLY A 122 -0.38 -9.15 -2.42
C GLY A 122 -1.00 -8.13 -1.46
N ILE A 123 -2.31 -7.88 -1.56
CA ILE A 123 -3.00 -6.98 -0.61
C ILE A 123 -3.17 -7.63 0.78
N VAL A 124 -3.35 -8.96 0.83
CA VAL A 124 -3.43 -9.71 2.09
C VAL A 124 -2.09 -9.67 2.82
N ASP A 125 -0.98 -9.84 2.12
CA ASP A 125 0.36 -9.73 2.69
C ASP A 125 0.65 -8.32 3.19
N LEU A 126 0.21 -7.28 2.47
CA LEU A 126 0.29 -5.90 2.95
C LEU A 126 -0.53 -5.70 4.23
N PHE A 127 -1.73 -6.29 4.33
CA PHE A 127 -2.54 -6.26 5.55
C PHE A 127 -1.85 -6.98 6.71
N CYS A 128 -1.18 -8.11 6.45
CA CYS A 128 -0.36 -8.79 7.45
C CYS A 128 0.79 -7.91 7.95
N ILE A 129 1.46 -7.17 7.06
CA ILE A 129 2.50 -6.19 7.43
C ILE A 129 1.91 -5.11 8.34
N GLY A 130 0.76 -4.52 7.97
CA GLY A 130 0.10 -3.49 8.74
C GLY A 130 -0.26 -3.95 10.16
N ASN A 131 -0.83 -5.16 10.28
CA ASN A 131 -1.14 -5.78 11.57
C ASN A 131 0.13 -6.04 12.41
N TYR A 132 1.20 -6.55 11.80
CA TYR A 132 2.49 -6.75 12.46
C TYR A 132 3.05 -5.46 13.03
N LEU A 133 2.93 -4.37 12.29
CA LEU A 133 3.39 -3.03 12.70
C LEU A 133 2.43 -2.35 13.69
N GLY A 134 1.31 -3.00 14.03
CA GLY A 134 0.32 -2.51 14.98
C GLY A 134 -0.52 -1.34 14.43
N PHE A 135 -0.66 -1.21 13.13
CA PHE A 135 -1.62 -0.25 12.54
C PHE A 135 -3.03 -0.82 12.67
N SER A 136 -3.98 -0.02 13.12
CA SER A 136 -5.40 -0.37 13.08
C SER A 136 -5.99 -0.07 11.71
N TRP A 137 -7.06 -0.79 11.35
CA TRP A 137 -7.78 -0.49 10.10
C TRP A 137 -8.27 0.96 10.02
N ASP A 138 -8.75 1.52 11.14
CA ASP A 138 -9.21 2.91 11.19
C ASP A 138 -8.08 3.92 10.95
N GLU A 139 -6.88 3.67 11.47
CA GLU A 139 -5.70 4.50 11.17
C GLU A 139 -5.35 4.44 9.68
N ILE A 140 -5.32 3.24 9.10
CA ILE A 140 -5.02 3.03 7.67
C ILE A 140 -6.08 3.73 6.80
N TYR A 141 -7.36 3.49 7.07
CA TYR A 141 -8.46 4.07 6.30
C TYR A 141 -8.44 5.61 6.32
N ASN A 142 -8.27 6.22 7.50
CA ASN A 142 -8.21 7.67 7.62
C ASN A 142 -6.96 8.26 6.97
N ALA A 143 -5.80 7.62 7.13
CA ALA A 143 -4.55 8.05 6.52
C ALA A 143 -4.62 7.96 4.98
N TYR A 144 -5.22 6.90 4.44
CA TYR A 144 -5.44 6.73 3.01
C TYR A 144 -6.28 7.88 2.42
N LYS A 145 -7.40 8.21 3.04
CA LYS A 145 -8.29 9.32 2.58
C LYS A 145 -7.58 10.67 2.63
N ALA A 146 -6.79 10.91 3.67
CA ALA A 146 -5.98 12.12 3.78
C ALA A 146 -4.94 12.20 2.66
N LYS A 147 -4.22 11.11 2.38
CA LYS A 147 -3.21 11.03 1.31
C LYS A 147 -3.84 11.16 -0.07
N ASN A 148 -4.96 10.51 -0.32
CA ASN A 148 -5.71 10.64 -1.57
C ASN A 148 -6.04 12.12 -1.87
N SER A 149 -6.51 12.86 -0.87
CA SER A 149 -6.76 14.30 -1.01
C SER A 149 -5.50 15.10 -1.35
N VAL A 150 -4.36 14.76 -0.76
CA VAL A 150 -3.06 15.37 -1.08
C VAL A 150 -2.66 15.07 -2.52
N ASN A 151 -2.88 13.84 -2.99
CA ASN A 151 -2.55 13.44 -4.37
C ASN A 151 -3.38 14.22 -5.40
N TYR A 152 -4.66 14.50 -5.14
CA TYR A 152 -5.46 15.38 -6.00
C TYR A 152 -4.94 16.83 -6.02
N VAL A 153 -4.47 17.35 -4.89
CA VAL A 153 -3.84 18.68 -4.84
C VAL A 153 -2.56 18.71 -5.66
N ARG A 154 -1.71 17.68 -5.54
CA ARG A 154 -0.48 17.53 -6.34
C ARG A 154 -0.80 17.48 -7.82
N LEU A 155 -1.77 16.66 -8.22
CA LEU A 155 -2.21 16.54 -9.60
C LEU A 155 -2.64 17.88 -10.20
N LYS A 156 -3.43 18.69 -9.46
CA LYS A 156 -3.83 20.04 -9.90
C LYS A 156 -2.66 21.00 -10.09
N ASN A 157 -1.59 20.81 -9.34
CA ASN A 157 -0.40 21.66 -9.38
C ASN A 157 0.65 21.18 -10.40
N GLY A 158 0.35 20.17 -11.21
CA GLY A 158 1.24 19.67 -12.26
C GLY A 158 2.40 18.83 -11.71
N TYR A 159 2.19 18.21 -10.58
CA TYR A 159 3.18 17.30 -9.96
C TYR A 159 3.28 16.01 -10.76
#